data_fd529fae2e6143305a4d98fe38795277
#
_entry.id   fd529fae2e6143305a4d98fe38795277
#
_cell.length_a   1.000
_cell.length_b   1.000
_cell.length_c   1.000
_cell.angle_alpha   90.00
_cell.angle_beta   90.00
_cell.angle_gamma   90.00
#
_symmetry.space_group_name_H-M   'P 1'
#
loop_
_entity.id
_entity.type
_entity.pdbx_description
1 polymer ?
#
loop_
_entity_poly.entity_id
_entity_poly.type
_entity_poly.pdbx_seq_one_letter_code
_entity_poly.pdbx_strand_id
1 'polypeptide(L)'
;TTVAEGVELAKAVVAASAEVPADVKLIIAPPFTHLYPVAEVVKGTAVGLSSQNCADHVKGAYTGEVAVDMIAGVGCQYVILGHSERREYYGETSATLVEKVKLALAAGLSPIFCIGEKLEEREAGRHFEVVTEQVKNVLFTLTAEEMAKVVVAYEPVWAIGTGKTATAEQAQE
;
A
#
# COMPACT_ATOMS: atom_id res chain seq x y z
N THR A 1 -2.82 19.24 1.46
CA THR A 1 -1.43 19.01 1.88
C THR A 1 -0.48 19.46 0.77
N THR A 2 0.39 20.41 1.08
CA THR A 2 1.43 20.89 0.18
C THR A 2 2.70 20.06 0.30
N VAL A 3 3.61 20.15 -0.66
CA VAL A 3 4.92 19.47 -0.59
C VAL A 3 5.69 19.91 0.65
N ALA A 4 5.65 21.20 1.00
CA ALA A 4 6.33 21.72 2.19
C ALA A 4 5.81 21.08 3.49
N GLU A 5 4.48 20.98 3.65
CA GLU A 5 3.87 20.32 4.79
C GLU A 5 4.24 18.82 4.86
N GLY A 6 4.29 18.16 3.71
CA GLY A 6 4.68 16.74 3.63
C GLY A 6 6.14 16.51 4.03
N VAL A 7 7.04 17.40 3.64
CA VAL A 7 8.47 17.39 4.04
C VAL A 7 8.61 17.60 5.55
N GLU A 8 7.91 18.57 6.12
CA GLU A 8 7.96 18.84 7.57
C GLU A 8 7.40 17.65 8.37
N LEU A 9 6.31 17.02 7.91
CA LEU A 9 5.78 15.82 8.54
C LEU A 9 6.79 14.65 8.46
N ALA A 10 7.45 14.46 7.32
CA ALA A 10 8.46 13.42 7.16
C ALA A 10 9.65 13.63 8.12
N LYS A 11 10.10 14.87 8.29
CA LYS A 11 11.17 15.21 9.28
C LYS A 11 10.71 14.86 10.70
N ALA A 12 9.48 15.18 11.07
CA ALA A 12 8.93 14.86 12.38
C ALA A 12 8.86 13.34 12.61
N VAL A 13 8.43 12.57 11.60
CA VAL A 13 8.41 11.10 11.67
C VAL A 13 9.81 10.52 11.83
N VAL A 14 10.79 11.02 11.07
CA VAL A 14 12.19 10.60 11.20
C VAL A 14 12.72 10.89 12.61
N ALA A 15 12.44 12.06 13.16
CA ALA A 15 12.87 12.40 14.51
C ALA A 15 12.24 11.45 15.57
N ALA A 16 10.93 11.17 15.44
CA ALA A 16 10.22 10.27 16.34
C ALA A 16 10.64 8.78 16.16
N SER A 17 11.18 8.40 15.01
CA SER A 17 11.59 7.02 14.75
C SER A 17 12.70 6.51 15.67
N ALA A 18 13.46 7.41 16.30
CA ALA A 18 14.49 7.04 17.27
C ALA A 18 13.93 6.37 18.55
N GLU A 19 12.65 6.60 18.85
CA GLU A 19 11.95 6.03 20.03
C GLU A 19 11.22 4.72 19.70
N VAL A 20 11.21 4.31 18.42
CA VAL A 20 10.51 3.12 17.96
C VAL A 20 11.38 1.88 18.20
N PRO A 21 10.83 0.80 18.78
CA PRO A 21 11.55 -0.45 18.97
C PRO A 21 12.16 -0.98 17.66
N ALA A 22 13.32 -1.60 17.72
CA ALA A 22 14.08 -2.04 16.55
C ALA A 22 13.37 -3.11 15.69
N ASP A 23 12.41 -3.84 16.28
CA ASP A 23 11.57 -4.85 15.63
C ASP A 23 10.32 -4.25 14.95
N VAL A 24 10.09 -2.95 15.10
CA VAL A 24 8.98 -2.22 14.44
C VAL A 24 9.50 -1.46 13.24
N LYS A 25 8.88 -1.66 12.08
CA LYS A 25 9.20 -0.92 10.85
C LYS A 25 8.21 0.22 10.63
N LEU A 26 8.71 1.45 10.59
CA LEU A 26 7.92 2.62 10.16
C LEU A 26 8.01 2.79 8.65
N ILE A 27 6.87 3.01 8.01
CA ILE A 27 6.77 3.29 6.57
C ILE A 27 5.86 4.50 6.40
N ILE A 28 6.27 5.46 5.58
CA ILE A 28 5.44 6.60 5.20
C ILE A 28 5.10 6.53 3.72
N ALA A 29 3.86 6.90 3.38
CA ALA A 29 3.32 6.81 2.02
C ALA A 29 2.72 8.16 1.59
N PRO A 30 3.55 9.13 1.17
CA PRO A 30 3.07 10.43 0.72
C PRO A 30 2.49 10.36 -0.71
N PRO A 31 1.74 11.39 -1.16
CA PRO A 31 1.31 11.52 -2.54
C PRO A 31 2.50 11.53 -3.52
N PHE A 32 2.28 11.14 -4.79
CA PHE A 32 3.34 11.08 -5.80
C PHE A 32 4.18 12.35 -5.92
N THR A 33 3.54 13.52 -5.85
CA THR A 33 4.21 14.83 -5.92
C THR A 33 5.19 15.08 -4.78
N HIS A 34 5.09 14.34 -3.68
CA HIS A 34 5.93 14.50 -2.48
C HIS A 34 7.04 13.44 -2.40
N LEU A 35 6.98 12.38 -3.23
CA LEU A 35 7.88 11.23 -3.09
C LEU A 35 9.35 11.65 -3.14
N TYR A 36 9.76 12.43 -4.16
CA TYR A 36 11.15 12.81 -4.30
C TYR A 36 11.66 13.64 -3.11
N PRO A 37 11.04 14.77 -2.72
CA PRO A 37 11.51 15.54 -1.58
C PRO A 37 11.43 14.79 -0.25
N VAL A 38 10.45 13.89 -0.07
CA VAL A 38 10.37 13.05 1.13
C VAL A 38 11.45 11.95 1.12
N ALA A 39 11.79 11.40 -0.05
CA ALA A 39 12.88 10.44 -0.20
C ALA A 39 14.22 11.02 0.33
N GLU A 40 14.51 12.28 0.02
CA GLU A 40 15.71 12.96 0.51
C GLU A 40 15.73 13.10 2.05
N VAL A 41 14.55 13.25 2.67
CA VAL A 41 14.43 13.34 4.14
C VAL A 41 14.66 11.99 4.81
N VAL A 42 14.10 10.89 4.25
CA VAL A 42 14.18 9.55 4.87
C VAL A 42 15.45 8.78 4.49
N LYS A 43 16.22 9.30 3.54
CA LYS A 43 17.45 8.66 3.07
C LYS A 43 18.45 8.42 4.20
N GLY A 44 18.88 7.17 4.36
CA GLY A 44 19.84 6.79 5.41
C GLY A 44 19.22 6.67 6.81
N THR A 45 17.90 6.77 6.95
CA THR A 45 17.16 6.55 8.20
C THR A 45 16.54 5.16 8.25
N ALA A 46 15.93 4.79 9.39
CA ALA A 46 15.19 3.55 9.55
C ALA A 46 13.78 3.59 8.93
N VAL A 47 13.30 4.79 8.53
CA VAL A 47 11.95 4.98 7.98
C VAL A 47 11.91 4.54 6.53
N GLY A 48 10.97 3.65 6.19
CA GLY A 48 10.70 3.21 4.82
C GLY A 48 9.83 4.22 4.06
N LEU A 49 9.95 4.24 2.74
CA LEU A 49 9.15 5.06 1.84
C LEU A 49 8.30 4.16 0.94
N SER A 50 7.01 4.48 0.86
CA SER A 50 6.04 3.81 -0.01
C SER A 50 5.39 4.80 -0.96
N SER A 51 5.13 4.38 -2.20
CA SER A 51 4.13 5.05 -3.03
C SER A 51 2.71 4.56 -2.69
N GLN A 52 1.71 5.36 -3.03
CA GLN A 52 0.30 5.02 -2.80
C GLN A 52 -0.33 4.19 -3.94
N ASN A 53 0.38 3.99 -5.04
CA ASN A 53 -0.02 3.23 -6.21
C ASN A 53 1.16 3.05 -7.17
N CYS A 54 1.01 2.22 -8.20
CA CYS A 54 1.83 2.21 -9.41
C CYS A 54 0.98 1.91 -10.64
N ALA A 55 1.53 2.16 -11.84
CA ALA A 55 0.94 1.71 -13.09
C ALA A 55 1.00 0.18 -13.21
N ASP A 56 0.10 -0.37 -14.01
CA ASP A 56 0.07 -1.78 -14.42
C ASP A 56 0.90 -2.05 -15.71
N HIS A 57 1.77 -1.10 -16.08
CA HIS A 57 2.63 -1.14 -17.24
C HIS A 57 4.04 -0.67 -16.90
N VAL A 58 5.04 -1.31 -17.48
CA VAL A 58 6.45 -0.96 -17.23
C VAL A 58 6.81 0.36 -17.91
N LYS A 59 6.37 0.55 -19.16
CA LYS A 59 6.64 1.73 -19.98
C LYS A 59 5.64 1.84 -21.11
N GLY A 60 5.53 3.01 -21.72
CA GLY A 60 4.68 3.26 -22.89
C GLY A 60 3.97 4.62 -22.82
N ALA A 61 3.02 4.82 -23.71
CA ALA A 61 2.23 6.04 -23.82
C ALA A 61 1.00 5.99 -22.87
N TYR A 62 1.27 6.01 -21.58
CA TYR A 62 0.26 6.00 -20.50
C TYR A 62 0.29 7.33 -19.77
N THR A 63 -0.24 8.36 -20.40
CA THR A 63 -0.19 9.74 -19.89
C THR A 63 -0.79 9.85 -18.47
N GLY A 64 0.02 10.32 -17.53
CA GLY A 64 -0.39 10.50 -16.12
C GLY A 64 -0.04 9.32 -15.20
N GLU A 65 0.34 8.15 -15.73
CA GLU A 65 0.72 7.00 -14.93
C GLU A 65 2.18 7.08 -14.44
N VAL A 66 2.43 6.49 -13.27
CA VAL A 66 3.76 6.39 -12.66
C VAL A 66 4.18 4.93 -12.59
N ALA A 67 5.17 4.56 -13.40
CA ALA A 67 5.68 3.19 -13.48
C ALA A 67 6.50 2.80 -12.24
N VAL A 68 6.59 1.49 -11.99
CA VAL A 68 7.35 0.94 -10.85
C VAL A 68 8.82 1.34 -10.84
N ASP A 69 9.46 1.44 -12.02
CA ASP A 69 10.86 1.87 -12.15
C ASP A 69 11.06 3.32 -11.73
N MET A 70 10.08 4.21 -12.01
CA MET A 70 10.10 5.60 -11.55
C MET A 70 10.01 5.66 -10.02
N ILE A 71 9.15 4.84 -9.42
CA ILE A 71 8.94 4.76 -7.98
C ILE A 71 10.21 4.23 -7.29
N ALA A 72 10.76 3.12 -7.79
CA ALA A 72 12.00 2.56 -7.28
C ALA A 72 13.18 3.54 -7.43
N GLY A 73 13.26 4.24 -8.58
CA GLY A 73 14.30 5.23 -8.88
C GLY A 73 14.28 6.44 -7.94
N VAL A 74 13.13 6.79 -7.38
CA VAL A 74 13.02 7.84 -6.34
C VAL A 74 13.51 7.35 -4.97
N GLY A 75 13.60 6.04 -4.77
CA GLY A 75 14.06 5.45 -3.51
C GLY A 75 12.95 4.82 -2.66
N CYS A 76 11.76 4.61 -3.21
CA CYS A 76 10.74 3.82 -2.54
C CYS A 76 11.18 2.36 -2.39
N GLN A 77 10.84 1.77 -1.26
CA GLN A 77 11.00 0.34 -1.00
C GLN A 77 9.66 -0.40 -1.05
N TYR A 78 8.55 0.32 -0.92
CA TYR A 78 7.20 -0.22 -0.80
C TYR A 78 6.25 0.47 -1.79
N VAL A 79 5.12 -0.20 -2.06
CA VAL A 79 4.01 0.34 -2.82
C VAL A 79 2.68 -0.20 -2.27
N ILE A 80 1.71 0.70 -2.02
CA ILE A 80 0.35 0.32 -1.61
C ILE A 80 -0.43 -0.07 -2.86
N LEU A 81 -1.04 -1.26 -2.84
CA LEU A 81 -1.83 -1.81 -3.95
C LEU A 81 -3.17 -2.37 -3.45
N GLY A 82 -4.22 -2.18 -4.21
CA GLY A 82 -5.54 -2.72 -3.91
C GLY A 82 -6.29 -2.00 -2.79
N HIS A 83 -5.92 -0.77 -2.46
CA HIS A 83 -6.64 0.06 -1.49
C HIS A 83 -8.12 0.17 -1.86
N SER A 84 -9.01 0.17 -0.87
CA SER A 84 -10.46 0.19 -1.06
C SER A 84 -10.94 1.32 -1.97
N GLU A 85 -10.40 2.54 -1.80
CA GLU A 85 -10.72 3.68 -2.65
C GLU A 85 -10.37 3.44 -4.13
N ARG A 86 -9.27 2.74 -4.41
CA ARG A 86 -8.88 2.46 -5.78
C ARG A 86 -9.75 1.39 -6.44
N ARG A 87 -10.19 0.42 -5.67
CA ARG A 87 -11.19 -0.57 -6.12
C ARG A 87 -12.52 0.12 -6.41
N GLU A 88 -12.96 1.02 -5.55
CA GLU A 88 -14.25 1.70 -5.61
C GLU A 88 -14.29 2.80 -6.69
N TYR A 89 -13.34 3.73 -6.66
CA TYR A 89 -13.39 4.96 -7.46
C TYR A 89 -12.68 4.84 -8.80
N TYR A 90 -11.71 3.94 -8.91
CA TYR A 90 -10.88 3.79 -10.11
C TYR A 90 -11.06 2.43 -10.81
N GLY A 91 -11.99 1.60 -10.32
CA GLY A 91 -12.31 0.32 -10.94
C GLY A 91 -11.14 -0.68 -10.95
N GLU A 92 -10.26 -0.61 -9.95
CA GLU A 92 -9.11 -1.49 -9.87
C GLU A 92 -9.54 -2.94 -9.59
N THR A 93 -9.28 -3.82 -10.54
CA THR A 93 -9.69 -5.22 -10.51
C THR A 93 -8.59 -6.15 -10.00
N SER A 94 -8.95 -7.39 -9.64
CA SER A 94 -7.96 -8.41 -9.30
C SER A 94 -6.97 -8.68 -10.43
N ALA A 95 -7.40 -8.66 -11.68
CA ALA A 95 -6.53 -8.83 -12.85
C ALA A 95 -5.48 -7.72 -12.94
N THR A 96 -5.91 -6.46 -12.82
CA THR A 96 -5.01 -5.30 -12.78
C THR A 96 -4.04 -5.38 -11.61
N LEU A 97 -4.52 -5.84 -10.44
CA LEU A 97 -3.70 -5.96 -9.25
C LEU A 97 -2.64 -7.07 -9.35
N VAL A 98 -2.94 -8.17 -10.02
CA VAL A 98 -1.95 -9.22 -10.32
C VAL A 98 -0.77 -8.62 -11.09
N GLU A 99 -1.04 -7.84 -12.15
CA GLU A 99 0.01 -7.19 -12.93
C GLU A 99 0.83 -6.21 -12.09
N LYS A 100 0.17 -5.33 -11.33
CA LYS A 100 0.84 -4.36 -10.46
C LYS A 100 1.72 -5.02 -9.40
N VAL A 101 1.23 -6.08 -8.74
CA VAL A 101 1.99 -6.81 -7.72
C VAL A 101 3.25 -7.44 -8.34
N LYS A 102 3.11 -8.11 -9.48
CA LYS A 102 4.24 -8.73 -10.18
C LYS A 102 5.28 -7.71 -10.64
N LEU A 103 4.83 -6.59 -11.21
CA LEU A 103 5.72 -5.50 -11.63
C LEU A 103 6.45 -4.88 -10.44
N ALA A 104 5.77 -4.65 -9.33
CA ALA A 104 6.38 -4.13 -8.12
C ALA A 104 7.46 -5.07 -7.57
N LEU A 105 7.17 -6.37 -7.47
CA LEU A 105 8.12 -7.38 -7.04
C LEU A 105 9.33 -7.48 -7.98
N ALA A 106 9.11 -7.42 -9.31
CA ALA A 106 10.17 -7.44 -10.31
C ALA A 106 11.08 -6.20 -10.22
N ALA A 107 10.53 -5.04 -9.85
CA ALA A 107 11.29 -3.81 -9.61
C ALA A 107 11.96 -3.76 -8.22
N GLY A 108 11.85 -4.82 -7.41
CA GLY A 108 12.43 -4.90 -6.07
C GLY A 108 11.65 -4.16 -4.99
N LEU A 109 10.42 -3.73 -5.28
CA LEU A 109 9.51 -3.14 -4.31
C LEU A 109 8.77 -4.23 -3.51
N SER A 110 8.46 -3.94 -2.26
CA SER A 110 7.58 -4.77 -1.42
C SER A 110 6.14 -4.24 -1.49
N PRO A 111 5.19 -4.99 -2.11
CA PRO A 111 3.79 -4.58 -2.11
C PRO A 111 3.19 -4.59 -0.70
N ILE A 112 2.47 -3.53 -0.34
CA ILE A 112 1.54 -3.49 0.78
C ILE A 112 0.16 -3.73 0.17
N PHE A 113 -0.30 -4.98 0.19
CA PHE A 113 -1.53 -5.39 -0.47
C PHE A 113 -2.72 -5.24 0.46
N CYS A 114 -3.63 -4.33 0.09
CA CYS A 114 -4.82 -4.01 0.88
C CYS A 114 -5.97 -4.97 0.58
N ILE A 115 -6.58 -5.47 1.64
CA ILE A 115 -7.78 -6.30 1.63
C ILE A 115 -8.79 -5.75 2.64
N GLY A 116 -10.06 -5.99 2.42
CA GLY A 116 -11.11 -5.59 3.34
C GLY A 116 -12.49 -5.66 2.69
N GLU A 117 -13.50 -5.78 3.54
CA GLU A 117 -14.90 -5.88 3.16
C GLU A 117 -15.66 -4.59 3.46
N LYS A 118 -16.76 -4.38 2.73
CA LYS A 118 -17.74 -3.31 2.97
C LYS A 118 -18.71 -3.71 4.10
N LEU A 119 -19.40 -2.71 4.66
CA LEU A 119 -20.38 -2.93 5.74
C LEU A 119 -21.47 -3.94 5.35
N GLU A 120 -22.02 -3.80 4.16
CA GLU A 120 -23.07 -4.68 3.64
C GLU A 120 -22.62 -6.16 3.54
N GLU A 121 -21.35 -6.35 3.18
CA GLU A 121 -20.75 -7.69 3.09
C GLU A 121 -20.55 -8.29 4.47
N ARG A 122 -20.13 -7.48 5.45
CA ARG A 122 -19.97 -7.92 6.84
C ARG A 122 -21.32 -8.23 7.50
N GLU A 123 -22.30 -7.34 7.35
CA GLU A 123 -23.66 -7.54 7.88
C GLU A 123 -24.36 -8.77 7.26
N ALA A 124 -24.04 -9.09 6.01
CA ALA A 124 -24.51 -10.30 5.35
C ALA A 124 -23.71 -11.57 5.72
N GLY A 125 -22.70 -11.48 6.58
CA GLY A 125 -21.84 -12.60 6.98
C GLY A 125 -20.90 -13.08 5.87
N ARG A 126 -20.66 -12.28 4.81
CA ARG A 126 -19.83 -12.64 3.66
C ARG A 126 -18.40 -12.09 3.71
N HIS A 127 -17.99 -11.50 4.82
CA HIS A 127 -16.66 -10.86 4.96
C HIS A 127 -15.52 -11.85 4.70
N PHE A 128 -15.59 -13.09 5.18
CA PHE A 128 -14.58 -14.10 4.90
C PHE A 128 -14.52 -14.49 3.42
N GLU A 129 -15.67 -14.58 2.75
CA GLU A 129 -15.73 -14.87 1.31
C GLU A 129 -15.01 -13.75 0.52
N VAL A 130 -15.37 -12.50 0.77
CA VAL A 130 -14.81 -11.32 0.09
C VAL A 130 -13.30 -11.23 0.29
N VAL A 131 -12.84 -11.28 1.54
CA VAL A 131 -11.41 -11.19 1.85
C VAL A 131 -10.63 -12.37 1.28
N THR A 132 -11.19 -13.58 1.36
CA THR A 132 -10.60 -14.79 0.77
C THR A 132 -10.45 -14.66 -0.74
N GLU A 133 -11.47 -14.16 -1.44
CA GLU A 133 -11.40 -13.92 -2.89
C GLU A 133 -10.33 -12.87 -3.25
N GLN A 134 -10.25 -11.76 -2.52
CA GLN A 134 -9.23 -10.74 -2.74
C GLN A 134 -7.82 -11.32 -2.63
N VAL A 135 -7.57 -12.15 -1.62
CA VAL A 135 -6.28 -12.83 -1.41
C VAL A 135 -6.02 -13.86 -2.51
N LYS A 136 -6.98 -14.77 -2.75
CA LYS A 136 -6.82 -15.88 -3.71
C LYS A 136 -6.59 -15.37 -5.13
N ASN A 137 -7.39 -14.41 -5.56
CA ASN A 137 -7.37 -13.94 -6.94
C ASN A 137 -6.09 -13.18 -7.30
N VAL A 138 -5.32 -12.71 -6.31
CA VAL A 138 -4.08 -11.98 -6.54
C VAL A 138 -2.88 -12.71 -5.95
N LEU A 139 -2.86 -12.92 -4.64
CA LEU A 139 -1.66 -13.40 -3.95
C LEU A 139 -1.36 -14.88 -4.20
N PHE A 140 -2.36 -15.72 -4.49
CA PHE A 140 -2.14 -17.13 -4.83
C PHE A 140 -1.57 -17.33 -6.24
N THR A 141 -1.40 -16.27 -7.02
CA THR A 141 -0.64 -16.30 -8.29
C THR A 141 0.87 -16.20 -8.09
N LEU A 142 1.32 -15.90 -6.86
CA LEU A 142 2.70 -15.67 -6.50
C LEU A 142 3.39 -16.97 -6.06
N THR A 143 4.70 -17.03 -6.27
CA THR A 143 5.55 -18.05 -5.64
C THR A 143 5.71 -17.77 -4.14
N ALA A 144 6.19 -18.78 -3.38
CA ALA A 144 6.48 -18.59 -1.96
C ALA A 144 7.52 -17.48 -1.69
N GLU A 145 8.53 -17.38 -2.57
CA GLU A 145 9.57 -16.35 -2.49
C GLU A 145 9.03 -14.94 -2.76
N GLU A 146 8.11 -14.81 -3.72
CA GLU A 146 7.42 -13.56 -4.01
C GLU A 146 6.51 -13.17 -2.85
N MET A 147 5.71 -14.13 -2.35
CA MET A 147 4.79 -13.90 -1.23
C MET A 147 5.52 -13.44 0.04
N ALA A 148 6.72 -13.94 0.30
CA ALA A 148 7.53 -13.53 1.45
C ALA A 148 7.91 -12.04 1.45
N LYS A 149 7.77 -11.34 0.32
CA LYS A 149 8.04 -9.91 0.17
C LYS A 149 6.79 -9.05 0.27
N VAL A 150 5.61 -9.66 0.36
CA VAL A 150 4.32 -8.96 0.42
C VAL A 150 3.92 -8.72 1.87
N VAL A 151 3.49 -7.51 2.15
CA VAL A 151 2.81 -7.16 3.41
C VAL A 151 1.31 -7.14 3.13
N VAL A 152 0.52 -7.87 3.89
CA VAL A 152 -0.94 -7.84 3.79
C VAL A 152 -1.48 -6.81 4.79
N ALA A 153 -2.26 -5.85 4.29
CA ALA A 153 -2.92 -4.83 5.09
C ALA A 153 -4.43 -5.07 5.08
N TYR A 154 -4.97 -5.53 6.20
CA TYR A 154 -6.42 -5.64 6.36
C TYR A 154 -7.00 -4.29 6.78
N GLU A 155 -7.97 -3.82 6.04
CA GLU A 155 -8.67 -2.58 6.27
C GLU A 155 -10.19 -2.81 6.26
N PRO A 156 -10.87 -2.77 7.42
CA PRO A 156 -12.33 -2.85 7.44
C PRO A 156 -12.91 -1.57 6.79
N VAL A 157 -13.32 -1.67 5.52
CA VAL A 157 -13.76 -0.51 4.71
C VAL A 157 -14.90 0.25 5.39
N TRP A 158 -15.77 -0.46 6.11
CA TRP A 158 -16.86 0.09 6.88
C TRP A 158 -16.44 0.95 8.08
N ALA A 159 -15.18 0.89 8.49
CA ALA A 159 -14.64 1.71 9.59
C ALA A 159 -13.97 3.00 9.08
N ILE A 160 -13.69 3.12 7.77
CA ILE A 160 -13.00 4.28 7.19
C ILE A 160 -13.95 5.48 7.15
N GLY A 161 -13.63 6.55 7.88
CA GLY A 161 -14.36 7.81 7.82
C GLY A 161 -15.80 7.77 8.34
N THR A 162 -16.26 6.66 8.91
CA THR A 162 -17.66 6.47 9.36
C THR A 162 -17.87 6.74 10.86
N GLY A 163 -16.80 6.91 11.62
CA GLY A 163 -16.85 6.96 13.08
C GLY A 163 -17.03 5.58 13.76
N LYS A 164 -17.15 4.49 12.99
CA LYS A 164 -17.10 3.12 13.49
C LYS A 164 -15.62 2.68 13.62
N THR A 165 -15.35 1.82 14.57
CA THR A 165 -14.02 1.20 14.75
C THR A 165 -14.16 -0.31 14.80
N ALA A 166 -13.24 -1.03 14.16
CA ALA A 166 -13.15 -2.47 14.32
C ALA A 166 -12.55 -2.78 15.69
N THR A 167 -13.03 -3.85 16.33
CA THR A 167 -12.38 -4.39 17.53
C THR A 167 -11.13 -5.19 17.16
N ALA A 168 -10.25 -5.44 18.14
CA ALA A 168 -9.08 -6.28 17.93
C ALA A 168 -9.48 -7.71 17.51
N GLU A 169 -10.58 -8.24 18.08
CA GLU A 169 -11.13 -9.55 17.75
C GLU A 169 -11.61 -9.60 16.30
N GLN A 170 -12.33 -8.57 15.85
CA GLN A 170 -12.79 -8.46 14.46
C GLN A 170 -11.64 -8.38 13.45
N ALA A 171 -10.53 -7.77 13.83
CA ALA A 171 -9.35 -7.71 12.97
C ALA A 171 -8.57 -9.05 12.96
N GLN A 172 -8.66 -9.81 14.05
CA GLN A 172 -7.96 -11.09 14.19
C GLN A 172 -8.73 -12.27 13.58
N GLU A 173 -10.05 -12.18 13.38
CA GLU A 173 -10.83 -13.20 12.70
C GLU A 173 -10.19 -13.68 11.40
#